data_cd001c2234760ae1452a88b4c66effcb
#
_entry.id   cd001c2234760ae1452a88b4c66effcb
#
_cell.length_a   1.000
_cell.length_b   1.000
_cell.length_c   1.000
_cell.angle_alpha   90.00
_cell.angle_beta   90.00
_cell.angle_gamma   90.00
#
_symmetry.space_group_name_H-M   'P 1'
#
loop_
_entity.id
_entity.type
_entity.pdbx_description
1 polymer ?
#
loop_
_entity_poly.entity_id
_entity_poly.type
_entity_poly.pdbx_seq_one_letter_code
_entity_poly.pdbx_strand_id
1 'polypeptide(L)'
;MSNYNETLNKYVAGFVDADGTLAFHFNKTADGFFRIGLQFGITQIDNRGRGFKLLQDLRDAYDVGSITDVKDKNQKYWKVAGKNDLEKFLPHIIKHMVIKGKHFQRMLEKRRELSGVDLTQDQVDELRKFAKESRADTGPTRYKKNASPAWLAGYIDGDGYLRCSDREHWLKIHVQKSDVCSVELIQNTYGGKIYKTTKENIKEFRLNFGASFYGTATKVLKAIIPHLRLKRHDAEMILYWHKQRLNEKNPKG
;
A
#
# COMPACT_ATOMS: atom_id res chain seq x y z
N MET A 1 -20.20 -4.22 17.21
CA MET A 1 -19.25 -3.34 16.48
C MET A 1 -17.92 -4.07 16.44
N SER A 2 -17.43 -4.49 15.27
CA SER A 2 -16.15 -5.16 15.17
C SER A 2 -15.05 -4.15 15.53
N ASN A 3 -14.36 -4.38 16.64
CA ASN A 3 -13.16 -3.62 17.03
C ASN A 3 -12.02 -3.99 16.07
N TYR A 4 -12.04 -3.40 14.86
CA TYR A 4 -10.88 -3.52 13.98
C TYR A 4 -9.66 -2.93 14.67
N ASN A 5 -8.64 -3.74 14.83
CA ASN A 5 -7.38 -3.32 15.44
C ASN A 5 -6.81 -2.13 14.64
N GLU A 6 -6.63 -0.98 15.30
CA GLU A 6 -6.13 0.23 14.65
C GLU A 6 -4.76 0.05 13.99
N THR A 7 -3.91 -0.80 14.57
CA THR A 7 -2.61 -1.16 14.00
C THR A 7 -2.79 -1.90 12.67
N LEU A 8 -3.75 -2.83 12.57
CA LEU A 8 -4.07 -3.52 11.34
C LEU A 8 -4.60 -2.54 10.28
N ASN A 9 -5.49 -1.61 10.66
CA ASN A 9 -6.00 -0.60 9.75
C ASN A 9 -4.88 0.29 9.17
N LYS A 10 -3.90 0.68 9.99
CA LYS A 10 -2.70 1.43 9.53
C LYS A 10 -1.85 0.59 8.58
N TYR A 11 -1.63 -0.68 8.89
CA TYR A 11 -0.90 -1.60 8.00
C TYR A 11 -1.61 -1.73 6.65
N VAL A 12 -2.91 -2.02 6.65
CA VAL A 12 -3.69 -2.18 5.42
C VAL A 12 -3.74 -0.89 4.62
N ALA A 13 -3.85 0.27 5.27
CA ALA A 13 -3.80 1.56 4.60
C ALA A 13 -2.47 1.76 3.84
N GLY A 14 -1.33 1.42 4.44
CA GLY A 14 -0.03 1.46 3.77
C GLY A 14 0.06 0.47 2.60
N PHE A 15 -0.43 -0.74 2.80
CA PHE A 15 -0.46 -1.79 1.77
C PHE A 15 -1.36 -1.41 0.58
N VAL A 16 -2.51 -0.75 0.84
CA VAL A 16 -3.41 -0.23 -0.19
C VAL A 16 -2.82 1.01 -0.88
N ASP A 17 -2.13 1.88 -0.15
CA ASP A 17 -1.40 3.02 -0.72
C ASP A 17 -0.33 2.55 -1.72
N ALA A 18 0.31 1.40 -1.48
CA ALA A 18 1.21 0.75 -2.43
C ALA A 18 0.41 0.11 -3.59
N ASP A 19 -0.25 -1.00 -3.35
CA ASP A 19 -0.78 -1.91 -4.39
C ASP A 19 -2.31 -1.84 -4.59
N GLY A 20 -3.06 -1.15 -3.71
CA GLY A 20 -4.51 -1.14 -3.76
C GLY A 20 -5.06 -0.29 -4.91
N THR A 21 -6.19 -0.72 -5.46
CA THR A 21 -6.95 -0.02 -6.49
C THR A 21 -8.40 0.16 -6.08
N LEU A 22 -9.00 1.26 -6.51
CA LEU A 22 -10.44 1.52 -6.39
C LEU A 22 -10.94 2.04 -7.72
N ALA A 23 -11.96 1.40 -8.29
CA ALA A 23 -12.47 1.74 -9.61
C ALA A 23 -13.99 1.64 -9.69
N PHE A 24 -14.60 2.53 -10.46
CA PHE A 24 -15.99 2.36 -10.85
C PHE A 24 -16.13 1.22 -11.85
N HIS A 25 -17.23 0.50 -11.76
CA HIS A 25 -17.73 -0.36 -12.81
C HIS A 25 -19.18 0.03 -13.10
N PHE A 26 -19.62 -0.24 -14.34
CA PHE A 26 -20.92 0.18 -14.82
C PHE A 26 -21.65 -1.05 -15.38
N ASN A 27 -22.77 -1.38 -14.77
CA ASN A 27 -23.61 -2.49 -15.20
C ASN A 27 -24.73 -1.93 -16.08
N LYS A 28 -24.82 -2.37 -17.34
CA LYS A 28 -25.87 -1.97 -18.26
C LYS A 28 -27.18 -2.62 -17.83
N THR A 29 -28.26 -1.82 -17.76
CA THR A 29 -29.63 -2.28 -17.50
C THR A 29 -30.30 -2.75 -18.80
N ALA A 30 -31.43 -3.44 -18.68
CA ALA A 30 -32.21 -3.88 -19.85
C ALA A 30 -32.70 -2.69 -20.71
N ASP A 31 -32.97 -1.56 -20.06
CA ASP A 31 -33.44 -0.33 -20.69
C ASP A 31 -32.34 0.53 -21.32
N GLY A 32 -31.10 0.02 -21.34
CA GLY A 32 -29.94 0.65 -21.97
C GLY A 32 -29.19 1.68 -21.11
N PHE A 33 -29.66 1.98 -19.92
CA PHE A 33 -28.96 2.80 -18.94
C PHE A 33 -27.84 2.04 -18.24
N PHE A 34 -27.10 2.72 -17.32
CA PHE A 34 -26.03 2.13 -16.55
C PHE A 34 -26.23 2.39 -15.06
N ARG A 35 -25.88 1.40 -14.23
CA ARG A 35 -25.80 1.55 -12.78
C ARG A 35 -24.36 1.50 -12.32
N ILE A 36 -23.99 2.48 -11.49
CA ILE A 36 -22.66 2.59 -10.96
C ILE A 36 -22.43 1.58 -9.84
N GLY A 37 -21.35 0.83 -9.95
CA GLY A 37 -20.75 0.08 -8.88
C GLY A 37 -19.34 0.58 -8.56
N LEU A 38 -18.82 0.21 -7.40
CA LEU A 38 -17.47 0.51 -6.97
C LEU A 38 -16.79 -0.81 -6.58
N GLN A 39 -15.55 -0.97 -7.01
CA GLN A 39 -14.77 -2.17 -6.73
C GLN A 39 -13.41 -1.79 -6.18
N PHE A 40 -13.10 -2.30 -5.00
CA PHE A 40 -11.75 -2.33 -4.46
C PHE A 40 -11.05 -3.61 -4.90
N GLY A 41 -9.75 -3.52 -5.14
CA GLY A 41 -8.92 -4.67 -5.44
C GLY A 41 -7.47 -4.49 -5.04
N ILE A 42 -6.84 -5.60 -4.68
CA ILE A 42 -5.41 -5.68 -4.45
C ILE A 42 -4.89 -7.02 -4.96
N THR A 43 -3.77 -6.98 -5.68
CA THR A 43 -3.15 -8.17 -6.28
C THR A 43 -1.82 -8.44 -5.59
N GLN A 44 -1.56 -9.70 -5.26
CA GLN A 44 -0.27 -10.13 -4.73
C GLN A 44 0.29 -11.33 -5.48
N ILE A 45 1.61 -11.32 -5.68
CA ILE A 45 2.33 -12.49 -6.18
C ILE A 45 2.29 -13.55 -5.09
N ASP A 46 1.88 -14.75 -5.46
CA ASP A 46 1.80 -15.87 -4.54
C ASP A 46 3.13 -16.63 -4.42
N ASN A 47 4.12 -15.96 -3.88
CA ASN A 47 5.42 -16.59 -3.65
C ASN A 47 5.34 -17.58 -2.48
N ARG A 48 5.30 -18.89 -2.80
CA ARG A 48 5.23 -20.00 -1.84
C ARG A 48 4.02 -19.89 -0.87
N GLY A 49 2.88 -19.45 -1.36
CA GLY A 49 1.67 -19.31 -0.56
C GLY A 49 1.59 -18.07 0.34
N ARG A 50 2.65 -17.25 0.41
CA ARG A 50 2.69 -16.09 1.32
C ARG A 50 1.73 -14.98 0.90
N GLY A 51 1.65 -14.70 -0.40
CA GLY A 51 0.74 -13.69 -0.93
C GLY A 51 -0.72 -14.07 -0.69
N PHE A 52 -1.08 -15.32 -0.98
CA PHE A 52 -2.41 -15.85 -0.71
C PHE A 52 -2.76 -15.80 0.78
N LYS A 53 -1.86 -16.28 1.65
CA LYS A 53 -2.08 -16.29 3.10
C LYS A 53 -2.31 -14.87 3.63
N LEU A 54 -1.52 -13.88 3.18
CA LEU A 54 -1.74 -12.49 3.57
C LEU A 54 -3.14 -12.01 3.17
N LEU A 55 -3.51 -12.17 1.90
CA LEU A 55 -4.83 -11.73 1.42
C LEU A 55 -5.97 -12.45 2.15
N GLN A 56 -5.79 -13.73 2.46
CA GLN A 56 -6.75 -14.51 3.24
C GLN A 56 -6.91 -13.95 4.67
N ASP A 57 -5.80 -13.70 5.36
CA ASP A 57 -5.82 -13.12 6.70
C ASP A 57 -6.50 -11.74 6.73
N LEU A 58 -6.28 -10.92 5.69
CA LEU A 58 -6.93 -9.62 5.56
C LEU A 58 -8.43 -9.75 5.27
N ARG A 59 -8.81 -10.62 4.33
CA ARG A 59 -10.23 -10.91 4.04
C ARG A 59 -10.96 -11.36 5.30
N ASP A 60 -10.38 -12.30 6.03
CA ASP A 60 -10.98 -12.88 7.23
C ASP A 60 -11.06 -11.86 8.38
N ALA A 61 -10.04 -11.00 8.53
CA ALA A 61 -10.02 -9.95 9.55
C ALA A 61 -11.12 -8.90 9.34
N TYR A 62 -11.43 -8.56 8.07
CA TYR A 62 -12.49 -7.60 7.75
C TYR A 62 -13.82 -8.27 7.42
N ASP A 63 -13.83 -9.57 7.19
CA ASP A 63 -14.99 -10.37 6.80
C ASP A 63 -15.71 -9.73 5.59
N VAL A 64 -14.94 -9.45 4.52
CA VAL A 64 -15.44 -8.82 3.28
C VAL A 64 -14.73 -9.35 2.03
N GLY A 65 -15.47 -9.42 0.94
CA GLY A 65 -14.93 -9.70 -0.39
C GLY A 65 -14.55 -11.16 -0.63
N SER A 66 -13.88 -11.41 -1.74
CA SER A 66 -13.44 -12.73 -2.19
C SER A 66 -12.03 -12.69 -2.76
N ILE A 67 -11.34 -13.83 -2.75
CA ILE A 67 -10.02 -13.99 -3.35
C ILE A 67 -10.13 -14.92 -4.55
N THR A 68 -9.55 -14.52 -5.67
CA THR A 68 -9.52 -15.27 -6.91
C THR A 68 -8.12 -15.37 -7.47
N ASP A 69 -7.87 -16.38 -8.32
CA ASP A 69 -6.65 -16.47 -9.10
C ASP A 69 -6.67 -15.45 -10.24
N VAL A 70 -5.52 -14.85 -10.50
CA VAL A 70 -5.32 -14.05 -11.73
C VAL A 70 -4.90 -15.01 -12.83
N LYS A 71 -5.74 -15.09 -13.89
CA LYS A 71 -5.51 -16.00 -15.02
C LYS A 71 -4.09 -15.87 -15.56
N ASP A 72 -3.45 -17.00 -15.82
CA ASP A 72 -2.12 -17.14 -16.41
C ASP A 72 -0.98 -16.42 -15.62
N LYS A 73 -1.21 -16.13 -14.33
CA LYS A 73 -0.22 -15.49 -13.46
C LYS A 73 -0.19 -16.17 -12.09
N ASN A 74 0.99 -16.26 -11.52
CA ASN A 74 1.14 -16.70 -10.12
C ASN A 74 0.78 -15.53 -9.16
N GLN A 75 -0.49 -15.09 -9.23
CA GLN A 75 -1.00 -13.96 -8.46
C GLN A 75 -2.40 -14.27 -7.93
N LYS A 76 -2.67 -13.75 -6.75
CA LYS A 76 -3.99 -13.77 -6.11
C LYS A 76 -4.55 -12.35 -6.06
N TYR A 77 -5.85 -12.23 -6.27
CA TYR A 77 -6.57 -10.97 -6.29
C TYR A 77 -7.67 -10.97 -5.23
N TRP A 78 -7.54 -10.09 -4.23
CA TRP A 78 -8.61 -9.83 -3.27
C TRP A 78 -9.50 -8.70 -3.80
N LYS A 79 -10.78 -9.02 -3.96
CA LYS A 79 -11.81 -8.15 -4.52
C LYS A 79 -12.87 -7.87 -3.47
N VAL A 80 -13.23 -6.59 -3.29
CA VAL A 80 -14.39 -6.14 -2.50
C VAL A 80 -15.25 -5.26 -3.39
N ALA A 81 -16.50 -5.64 -3.65
CA ALA A 81 -17.38 -4.94 -4.59
C ALA A 81 -18.81 -4.70 -4.06
N GLY A 82 -19.23 -5.47 -3.05
CA GLY A 82 -20.55 -5.28 -2.42
C GLY A 82 -20.68 -3.91 -1.75
N LYS A 83 -21.86 -3.28 -1.86
CA LYS A 83 -22.12 -1.99 -1.20
C LYS A 83 -21.81 -2.05 0.30
N ASN A 84 -22.37 -3.05 0.96
CA ASN A 84 -22.23 -3.22 2.40
C ASN A 84 -20.78 -3.52 2.80
N ASP A 85 -20.09 -4.35 2.01
CA ASP A 85 -18.69 -4.71 2.25
C ASP A 85 -17.76 -3.49 2.12
N LEU A 86 -17.97 -2.66 1.08
CA LEU A 86 -17.18 -1.44 0.89
C LEU A 86 -17.41 -0.43 2.02
N GLU A 87 -18.68 -0.26 2.46
CA GLU A 87 -19.02 0.63 3.57
C GLU A 87 -18.51 0.11 4.91
N LYS A 88 -18.44 -1.22 5.07
CA LYS A 88 -17.87 -1.88 6.25
C LYS A 88 -16.34 -1.74 6.30
N PHE A 89 -15.66 -1.74 5.15
CA PHE A 89 -14.21 -1.84 5.06
C PHE A 89 -13.51 -0.49 4.85
N LEU A 90 -13.86 0.25 3.77
CA LEU A 90 -13.10 1.41 3.33
C LEU A 90 -12.96 2.53 4.37
N PRO A 91 -13.98 2.90 5.15
CA PRO A 91 -13.85 3.97 6.12
C PRO A 91 -12.79 3.70 7.20
N HIS A 92 -12.54 2.43 7.54
CA HIS A 92 -11.54 2.06 8.53
C HIS A 92 -10.11 2.29 8.05
N ILE A 93 -9.85 2.15 6.75
CA ILE A 93 -8.51 2.32 6.18
C ILE A 93 -8.28 3.71 5.60
N ILE A 94 -9.27 4.34 4.97
CA ILE A 94 -9.15 5.65 4.31
C ILE A 94 -8.58 6.71 5.27
N LYS A 95 -9.01 6.73 6.52
CA LYS A 95 -8.55 7.69 7.55
C LYS A 95 -7.04 7.57 7.86
N HIS A 96 -6.42 6.43 7.53
CA HIS A 96 -5.00 6.17 7.73
C HIS A 96 -4.19 6.21 6.44
N MET A 97 -4.84 6.23 5.28
CA MET A 97 -4.17 6.34 3.99
C MET A 97 -3.52 7.72 3.84
N VAL A 98 -2.36 7.74 3.20
CA VAL A 98 -1.54 8.95 3.02
C VAL A 98 -1.58 9.41 1.57
N ILE A 99 -1.57 8.47 0.63
CA ILE A 99 -1.42 8.74 -0.80
C ILE A 99 -2.78 8.72 -1.50
N LYS A 100 -3.49 7.61 -1.42
CA LYS A 100 -4.74 7.37 -2.17
C LYS A 100 -6.01 7.73 -1.37
N GLY A 101 -5.87 8.14 -0.09
CA GLY A 101 -7.00 8.34 0.81
C GLY A 101 -8.04 9.33 0.27
N LYS A 102 -7.59 10.49 -0.25
CA LYS A 102 -8.47 11.52 -0.84
C LYS A 102 -9.21 10.99 -2.09
N HIS A 103 -8.49 10.25 -2.95
CA HIS A 103 -9.09 9.60 -4.12
C HIS A 103 -10.16 8.59 -3.69
N PHE A 104 -9.85 7.69 -2.75
CA PHE A 104 -10.79 6.67 -2.28
C PHE A 104 -12.02 7.30 -1.63
N GLN A 105 -11.83 8.34 -0.84
CA GLN A 105 -12.92 9.08 -0.20
C GLN A 105 -13.88 9.67 -1.26
N ARG A 106 -13.33 10.39 -2.25
CA ARG A 106 -14.13 10.99 -3.35
C ARG A 106 -14.88 9.94 -4.16
N MET A 107 -14.24 8.80 -4.46
CA MET A 107 -14.87 7.71 -5.21
C MET A 107 -16.04 7.10 -4.43
N LEU A 108 -15.87 6.90 -3.11
CA LEU A 108 -16.89 6.36 -2.23
C LEU A 108 -18.08 7.31 -2.10
N GLU A 109 -17.82 8.60 -1.91
CA GLU A 109 -18.84 9.65 -1.84
C GLU A 109 -19.63 9.73 -3.14
N LYS A 110 -18.95 9.76 -4.28
CA LYS A 110 -19.61 9.82 -5.60
C LYS A 110 -20.48 8.60 -5.88
N ARG A 111 -20.01 7.42 -5.46
CA ARG A 111 -20.81 6.20 -5.54
C ARG A 111 -22.04 6.24 -4.64
N ARG A 112 -21.96 6.83 -3.43
CA ARG A 112 -23.11 7.01 -2.52
C ARG A 112 -24.14 7.95 -3.12
N GLU A 113 -23.70 9.08 -3.67
CA GLU A 113 -24.54 10.09 -4.33
C GLU A 113 -25.36 9.48 -5.49
N LEU A 114 -24.76 8.62 -6.30
CA LEU A 114 -25.36 8.01 -7.47
C LEU A 114 -25.96 6.62 -7.24
N SER A 115 -26.15 6.24 -5.97
CA SER A 115 -26.71 4.93 -5.64
C SER A 115 -28.17 4.80 -6.08
N GLY A 116 -28.47 3.88 -7.01
CA GLY A 116 -29.80 3.65 -7.53
C GLY A 116 -30.18 4.56 -8.71
N VAL A 117 -29.29 5.48 -9.12
CA VAL A 117 -29.51 6.35 -10.26
C VAL A 117 -29.20 5.60 -11.56
N ASP A 118 -30.08 5.70 -12.53
CA ASP A 118 -29.87 5.22 -13.90
C ASP A 118 -29.09 6.29 -14.68
N LEU A 119 -27.94 5.92 -15.21
CA LEU A 119 -26.98 6.82 -15.85
C LEU A 119 -27.05 6.65 -17.39
N THR A 120 -26.90 7.75 -18.10
CA THR A 120 -26.66 7.74 -19.55
C THR A 120 -25.20 7.42 -19.87
N GLN A 121 -24.89 7.13 -21.14
CA GLN A 121 -23.51 6.91 -21.57
C GLN A 121 -22.62 8.15 -21.32
N ASP A 122 -23.12 9.34 -21.58
CA ASP A 122 -22.38 10.60 -21.36
C ASP A 122 -22.00 10.77 -19.87
N GLN A 123 -22.94 10.48 -18.97
CA GLN A 123 -22.67 10.51 -17.53
C GLN A 123 -21.65 9.46 -17.10
N VAL A 124 -21.65 8.28 -17.73
CA VAL A 124 -20.60 7.26 -17.51
C VAL A 124 -19.22 7.79 -17.90
N ASP A 125 -19.13 8.48 -19.05
CA ASP A 125 -17.86 9.02 -19.53
C ASP A 125 -17.36 10.19 -18.67
N GLU A 126 -18.26 11.04 -18.18
CA GLU A 126 -17.95 12.05 -17.15
C GLU A 126 -17.41 11.41 -15.86
N LEU A 127 -18.00 10.32 -15.40
CA LEU A 127 -17.54 9.61 -14.20
C LEU A 127 -16.17 8.95 -14.39
N ARG A 128 -15.89 8.46 -15.59
CA ARG A 128 -14.54 7.97 -15.94
C ARG A 128 -13.49 9.09 -15.89
N LYS A 129 -13.85 10.28 -16.42
CA LYS A 129 -13.02 11.48 -16.34
C LYS A 129 -12.81 11.92 -14.89
N PHE A 130 -13.88 11.99 -14.09
CA PHE A 130 -13.81 12.28 -12.66
C PHE A 130 -12.86 11.32 -11.91
N ALA A 131 -12.95 10.01 -12.15
CA ALA A 131 -12.08 9.01 -11.51
C ALA A 131 -10.60 9.24 -11.86
N LYS A 132 -10.30 9.59 -13.12
CA LYS A 132 -8.95 9.91 -13.60
C LYS A 132 -8.41 11.18 -12.94
N GLU A 133 -9.21 12.25 -12.90
CA GLU A 133 -8.85 13.52 -12.27
C GLU A 133 -8.67 13.38 -10.75
N SER A 134 -9.58 12.65 -10.11
CA SER A 134 -9.47 12.34 -8.66
C SER A 134 -8.19 11.58 -8.32
N ARG A 135 -7.72 10.69 -9.21
CA ARG A 135 -6.44 9.99 -9.05
C ARG A 135 -5.25 10.94 -9.29
N ALA A 136 -5.33 11.86 -10.24
CA ALA A 136 -4.26 12.83 -10.50
C ALA A 136 -4.09 13.84 -9.35
N ASP A 137 -5.18 14.16 -8.65
CA ASP A 137 -5.20 15.06 -7.48
C ASP A 137 -4.75 14.36 -6.16
N THR A 138 -4.22 13.14 -6.25
CA THR A 138 -3.53 12.46 -5.14
C THR A 138 -2.14 13.05 -4.88
N GLY A 139 -2.00 14.33 -4.97
CA GLY A 139 -0.85 15.06 -4.48
C GLY A 139 -0.85 15.11 -2.95
N PRO A 140 0.29 15.39 -2.33
CA PRO A 140 0.41 15.44 -0.89
C PRO A 140 -0.55 16.48 -0.32
N THR A 141 -1.67 16.02 0.21
CA THR A 141 -2.37 16.83 1.21
C THR A 141 -1.32 17.13 2.27
N ARG A 142 -0.90 18.40 2.37
CA ARG A 142 0.12 18.94 3.30
C ARG A 142 0.29 18.01 4.50
N TYR A 143 1.39 17.23 4.49
CA TYR A 143 1.58 16.18 5.47
C TYR A 143 1.63 16.73 6.87
N LYS A 144 0.50 16.67 7.56
CA LYS A 144 0.43 16.84 9.02
C LYS A 144 0.64 15.53 9.77
N LYS A 145 0.81 14.39 9.05
CA LYS A 145 0.88 13.07 9.67
C LYS A 145 2.24 12.44 9.41
N ASN A 146 2.89 11.98 10.47
CA ASN A 146 4.06 11.11 10.36
C ASN A 146 3.62 9.73 9.85
N ALA A 147 4.45 9.09 9.04
CA ALA A 147 4.24 7.71 8.63
C ALA A 147 4.39 6.78 9.85
N SER A 148 3.30 6.18 10.32
CA SER A 148 3.39 5.24 11.43
C SER A 148 4.18 3.98 11.00
N PRO A 149 4.87 3.28 11.94
CA PRO A 149 5.57 2.04 11.62
C PRO A 149 4.68 0.99 10.95
N ALA A 150 3.43 0.86 11.39
CA ALA A 150 2.48 -0.08 10.80
C ALA A 150 2.10 0.32 9.35
N TRP A 151 1.86 1.61 9.07
CA TRP A 151 1.61 2.07 7.71
C TRP A 151 2.84 1.82 6.81
N LEU A 152 4.05 2.14 7.29
CA LEU A 152 5.26 1.93 6.52
C LEU A 152 5.52 0.45 6.25
N ALA A 153 5.24 -0.44 7.21
CA ALA A 153 5.35 -1.88 7.01
C ALA A 153 4.42 -2.38 5.89
N GLY A 154 3.15 -1.95 5.88
CA GLY A 154 2.22 -2.28 4.81
C GLY A 154 2.69 -1.74 3.46
N TYR A 155 3.16 -0.50 3.42
CA TYR A 155 3.69 0.11 2.19
C TYR A 155 4.91 -0.65 1.64
N ILE A 156 5.82 -1.09 2.52
CA ILE A 156 6.99 -1.90 2.15
C ILE A 156 6.59 -3.29 1.69
N ASP A 157 5.61 -3.92 2.33
CA ASP A 157 5.11 -5.23 1.90
C ASP A 157 4.52 -5.19 0.48
N GLY A 158 3.89 -4.06 0.08
CA GLY A 158 3.50 -3.80 -1.30
C GLY A 158 4.72 -3.46 -2.18
N ASP A 159 5.10 -2.20 -2.24
CA ASP A 159 6.06 -1.64 -3.19
C ASP A 159 7.52 -1.65 -2.72
N GLY A 160 7.78 -1.99 -1.45
CA GLY A 160 9.12 -1.95 -0.89
C GLY A 160 10.01 -3.10 -1.37
N TYR A 161 11.29 -2.83 -1.45
CA TYR A 161 12.30 -3.81 -1.73
C TYR A 161 13.36 -3.82 -0.61
N LEU A 162 13.57 -4.98 0.00
CA LEU A 162 14.57 -5.22 1.04
C LEU A 162 15.73 -6.01 0.45
N ARG A 163 16.93 -5.49 0.52
CA ARG A 163 18.13 -6.17 0.04
C ARG A 163 19.25 -6.10 1.07
N CYS A 164 19.91 -7.25 1.25
CA CYS A 164 21.19 -7.37 1.89
C CYS A 164 22.23 -7.74 0.83
N SER A 165 23.35 -7.06 0.79
CA SER A 165 24.49 -7.42 -0.04
C SER A 165 25.73 -7.57 0.84
N ASP A 166 26.82 -8.16 0.28
CA ASP A 166 28.08 -8.30 0.99
C ASP A 166 28.73 -6.98 1.40
N ARG A 167 28.34 -5.90 0.76
CA ARG A 167 28.88 -4.55 0.99
C ARG A 167 27.89 -3.61 1.66
N GLU A 168 26.58 -3.80 1.41
CA GLU A 168 25.54 -2.85 1.85
C GLU A 168 24.29 -3.59 2.32
N HIS A 169 23.72 -3.12 3.42
CA HIS A 169 22.36 -3.45 3.82
C HIS A 169 21.51 -2.22 3.55
N TRP A 170 20.42 -2.35 2.81
CA TRP A 170 19.61 -1.22 2.45
C TRP A 170 18.15 -1.57 2.26
N LEU A 171 17.33 -0.63 2.66
CA LEU A 171 15.91 -0.61 2.38
C LEU A 171 15.70 0.27 1.14
N LYS A 172 15.11 -0.29 0.12
CA LYS A 172 14.81 0.40 -1.12
C LYS A 172 13.32 0.39 -1.37
N ILE A 173 12.75 1.56 -1.58
CA ILE A 173 11.37 1.76 -1.98
C ILE A 173 11.40 2.43 -3.34
N HIS A 174 10.83 1.75 -4.35
CA HIS A 174 10.62 2.35 -5.66
C HIS A 174 9.24 2.97 -5.71
N VAL A 175 9.17 4.23 -6.11
CA VAL A 175 7.90 4.93 -6.35
C VAL A 175 7.93 5.61 -7.70
N GLN A 176 6.78 5.62 -8.37
CA GLN A 176 6.61 6.41 -9.58
C GLN A 176 6.52 7.90 -9.24
N LYS A 177 6.73 8.77 -10.23
CA LYS A 177 6.70 10.23 -10.03
C LYS A 177 5.42 10.74 -9.39
N SER A 178 4.28 10.09 -9.62
CA SER A 178 3.00 10.40 -8.98
C SER A 178 2.95 10.13 -7.48
N ASP A 179 3.82 9.22 -7.00
CA ASP A 179 3.85 8.78 -5.59
C ASP A 179 5.06 9.32 -4.82
N VAL A 180 5.72 10.34 -5.38
CA VAL A 180 6.89 11.01 -4.76
C VAL A 180 6.62 11.43 -3.33
N CYS A 181 5.39 11.80 -3.06
CA CYS A 181 4.94 12.21 -1.75
C CYS A 181 5.15 11.14 -0.66
N SER A 182 5.00 9.85 -0.97
CA SER A 182 5.24 8.78 0.00
C SER A 182 6.69 8.72 0.42
N VAL A 183 7.60 8.89 -0.53
CA VAL A 183 9.05 8.87 -0.29
C VAL A 183 9.47 10.06 0.55
N GLU A 184 8.93 11.24 0.27
CA GLU A 184 9.17 12.47 1.04
C GLU A 184 8.63 12.35 2.47
N LEU A 185 7.44 11.76 2.65
CA LEU A 185 6.89 11.50 3.97
C LEU A 185 7.78 10.54 4.78
N ILE A 186 8.22 9.44 4.15
CA ILE A 186 9.10 8.47 4.79
C ILE A 186 10.43 9.14 5.18
N GLN A 187 11.01 9.95 4.28
CA GLN A 187 12.22 10.71 4.55
C GLN A 187 12.04 11.68 5.71
N ASN A 188 10.95 12.43 5.74
CA ASN A 188 10.65 13.40 6.79
C ASN A 188 10.40 12.73 8.16
N THR A 189 9.83 11.50 8.16
CA THR A 189 9.52 10.77 9.39
C THR A 189 10.74 10.02 9.94
N TYR A 190 11.51 9.39 9.07
CA TYR A 190 12.55 8.42 9.46
C TYR A 190 13.97 8.83 9.07
N GLY A 191 14.12 9.91 8.31
CA GLY A 191 15.40 10.30 7.72
C GLY A 191 15.75 9.44 6.50
N GLY A 192 16.99 9.55 6.07
CA GLY A 192 17.49 8.87 4.86
C GLY A 192 17.65 9.84 3.69
N LYS A 193 17.92 9.30 2.50
CA LYS A 193 18.17 10.10 1.29
C LYS A 193 17.28 9.64 0.15
N ILE A 194 16.78 10.60 -0.63
CA ILE A 194 16.05 10.36 -1.87
C ILE A 194 17.05 10.45 -3.03
N TYR A 195 17.12 9.41 -3.85
CA TYR A 195 17.97 9.38 -5.03
C TYR A 195 17.09 9.40 -6.29
N LYS A 196 17.48 10.20 -7.27
CA LYS A 196 16.93 10.08 -8.62
C LYS A 196 17.48 8.81 -9.25
N THR A 197 16.60 8.00 -9.80
CA THR A 197 17.04 6.85 -10.61
C THR A 197 17.41 7.31 -12.02
N THR A 198 18.14 6.48 -12.75
CA THR A 198 18.43 6.70 -14.18
C THR A 198 17.18 6.65 -15.08
N LYS A 199 16.05 6.17 -14.57
CA LYS A 199 14.75 6.22 -15.24
C LYS A 199 14.04 7.51 -14.85
N GLU A 200 13.78 8.38 -15.82
CA GLU A 200 13.24 9.74 -15.61
C GLU A 200 12.01 9.87 -14.73
N ASN A 201 11.22 8.81 -14.61
CA ASN A 201 9.91 8.82 -13.94
C ASN A 201 9.87 8.08 -12.59
N ILE A 202 11.02 7.64 -12.06
CA ILE A 202 11.06 6.85 -10.82
C ILE A 202 11.98 7.56 -9.81
N LYS A 203 11.45 7.81 -8.61
CA LYS A 203 12.25 8.19 -7.44
C LYS A 203 12.44 6.97 -6.54
N GLU A 204 13.63 6.83 -6.03
CA GLU A 204 14.02 5.75 -5.14
C GLU A 204 14.35 6.33 -3.77
N PHE A 205 13.67 5.85 -2.74
CA PHE A 205 14.06 6.11 -1.36
C PHE A 205 15.00 5.01 -0.89
N ARG A 206 16.17 5.41 -0.43
CA ARG A 206 17.20 4.48 0.02
C ARG A 206 17.64 4.84 1.43
N LEU A 207 17.50 3.89 2.35
CA LEU A 207 18.07 3.95 3.68
C LEU A 207 19.41 3.21 3.68
N ASN A 208 20.48 3.96 3.76
CA ASN A 208 21.82 3.38 3.87
C ASN A 208 22.10 2.98 5.30
N PHE A 209 22.63 1.79 5.47
CA PHE A 209 23.20 1.33 6.73
C PHE A 209 24.63 1.83 6.91
N GLY A 210 25.08 2.89 6.32
CA GLY A 210 26.42 3.47 6.46
C GLY A 210 27.36 2.78 7.47
N ALA A 211 28.47 3.35 7.81
CA ALA A 211 29.46 2.77 8.72
C ALA A 211 28.97 2.58 10.18
N SER A 212 27.82 3.11 10.57
CA SER A 212 27.29 2.95 11.93
C SER A 212 26.09 2.02 11.95
N PHE A 213 26.20 0.99 12.77
CA PHE A 213 25.14 0.01 13.07
C PHE A 213 23.83 0.64 13.55
N TYR A 214 23.91 1.80 14.16
CA TYR A 214 22.78 2.53 14.70
C TYR A 214 22.20 3.55 13.72
N GLY A 215 22.45 3.34 12.43
CA GLY A 215 21.93 4.22 11.38
C GLY A 215 20.41 4.20 11.27
N THR A 216 19.89 5.16 10.54
CA THR A 216 18.46 5.37 10.26
C THR A 216 17.77 4.09 9.80
N ALA A 217 18.40 3.33 8.91
CA ALA A 217 17.82 2.11 8.36
C ALA A 217 17.58 1.01 9.42
N THR A 218 18.51 0.84 10.37
CA THR A 218 18.35 -0.10 11.49
C THR A 218 17.19 0.30 12.39
N LYS A 219 17.06 1.60 12.68
CA LYS A 219 15.94 2.12 13.48
C LYS A 219 14.60 1.86 12.78
N VAL A 220 14.54 2.12 11.48
CA VAL A 220 13.34 1.87 10.66
C VAL A 220 13.00 0.40 10.66
N LEU A 221 13.96 -0.50 10.34
CA LEU A 221 13.71 -1.94 10.31
C LEU A 221 13.20 -2.46 11.66
N LYS A 222 13.83 -2.07 12.77
CA LYS A 222 13.35 -2.44 14.11
C LYS A 222 11.94 -1.96 14.39
N ALA A 223 11.56 -0.77 13.93
CA ALA A 223 10.23 -0.24 14.12
C ALA A 223 9.16 -0.97 13.29
N ILE A 224 9.48 -1.39 12.06
CA ILE A 224 8.50 -1.98 11.13
C ILE A 224 8.41 -3.51 11.22
N ILE A 225 9.47 -4.23 11.62
CA ILE A 225 9.50 -5.71 11.70
C ILE A 225 8.28 -6.28 12.45
N PRO A 226 7.83 -5.75 13.60
CA PRO A 226 6.65 -6.28 14.29
C PRO A 226 5.36 -6.23 13.45
N HIS A 227 5.31 -5.37 12.45
CA HIS A 227 4.15 -5.12 11.60
C HIS A 227 4.26 -5.76 10.21
N LEU A 228 5.47 -6.11 9.73
CA LEU A 228 5.67 -6.77 8.43
C LEU A 228 5.03 -8.16 8.41
N ARG A 229 4.40 -8.51 7.28
CA ARG A 229 3.72 -9.79 7.07
C ARG A 229 4.33 -10.59 5.91
N LEU A 230 4.69 -9.94 4.79
CA LEU A 230 5.32 -10.59 3.65
C LEU A 230 6.84 -10.62 3.75
N LYS A 231 7.45 -9.49 4.07
CA LYS A 231 8.91 -9.28 4.03
C LYS A 231 9.58 -9.31 5.41
N ARG A 232 8.86 -9.81 6.43
CA ARG A 232 9.37 -9.88 7.81
C ARG A 232 10.68 -10.68 7.92
N HIS A 233 10.70 -11.87 7.34
CA HIS A 233 11.89 -12.72 7.35
C HIS A 233 13.09 -12.03 6.70
N ASP A 234 12.89 -11.37 5.55
CA ASP A 234 13.96 -10.67 4.86
C ASP A 234 14.52 -9.52 5.71
N ALA A 235 13.65 -8.77 6.39
CA ALA A 235 14.04 -7.70 7.31
C ALA A 235 14.81 -8.21 8.53
N GLU A 236 14.38 -9.33 9.12
CA GLU A 236 15.07 -10.00 10.24
C GLU A 236 16.45 -10.50 9.82
N MET A 237 16.56 -11.12 8.64
CA MET A 237 17.83 -11.57 8.08
C MET A 237 18.82 -10.43 7.83
N ILE A 238 18.33 -9.28 7.31
CA ILE A 238 19.17 -8.08 7.15
C ILE A 238 19.77 -7.64 8.49
N LEU A 239 18.94 -7.57 9.55
CA LEU A 239 19.43 -7.20 10.88
C LEU A 239 20.40 -8.22 11.46
N TYR A 240 20.14 -9.51 11.28
CA TYR A 240 21.01 -10.59 11.72
C TYR A 240 22.40 -10.49 11.07
N TRP A 241 22.46 -10.45 9.75
CA TRP A 241 23.74 -10.35 9.01
C TRP A 241 24.51 -9.09 9.35
N HIS A 242 23.80 -7.99 9.54
CA HIS A 242 24.45 -6.75 9.94
C HIS A 242 25.07 -6.85 11.34
N LYS A 243 24.42 -7.51 12.28
CA LYS A 243 24.95 -7.76 13.63
C LYS A 243 26.20 -8.64 13.58
N GLN A 244 26.20 -9.72 12.79
CA GLN A 244 27.35 -10.62 12.66
C GLN A 244 28.61 -9.88 12.16
N ARG A 245 28.46 -9.05 11.11
CA ARG A 245 29.58 -8.27 10.58
C ARG A 245 30.19 -7.27 11.56
N LEU A 246 29.41 -6.76 12.47
CA LEU A 246 29.95 -5.87 13.51
C LEU A 246 30.78 -6.63 14.52
N ASN A 247 30.31 -7.82 14.90
CA ASN A 247 31.06 -8.69 15.80
C ASN A 247 32.40 -9.12 15.18
N GLU A 248 32.42 -9.39 13.86
CA GLU A 248 33.66 -9.71 13.12
C GLU A 248 34.64 -8.53 13.05
N LYS A 249 34.13 -7.28 12.94
CA LYS A 249 34.99 -6.07 12.92
C LYS A 249 35.45 -5.63 14.28
N ASN A 250 34.79 -6.05 15.36
CA ASN A 250 35.15 -5.79 16.76
C ASN A 250 35.20 -7.10 17.55
N PRO A 251 36.22 -7.95 17.34
CA PRO A 251 36.32 -9.24 18.02
C PRO A 251 36.66 -9.14 19.51
N LYS A 252 36.72 -7.95 20.07
CA LYS A 252 36.99 -7.71 21.52
C LYS A 252 35.84 -6.90 22.11
N GLY A 253 34.86 -7.60 22.63
CA GLY A 253 33.85 -7.13 23.56
C GLY A 253 33.73 -8.18 24.65
#